data_cd42f1f3ea5bc1cf8b8cbc4870a5e41c
#
_entry.id   cd42f1f3ea5bc1cf8b8cbc4870a5e41c
#
_cell.length_a   1.000
_cell.length_b   1.000
_cell.length_c   1.000
_cell.angle_alpha   90.00
_cell.angle_beta   90.00
_cell.angle_gamma   90.00
#
_symmetry.space_group_name_H-M   'P 1'
#
loop_
_entity.id
_entity.type
_entity.pdbx_description
1 polymer ?
#
loop_
_entity_poly.entity_id
_entity_poly.type
_entity_poly.pdbx_seq_one_letter_code
_entity_poly.pdbx_strand_id
1 'polypeptide(L)'
;MPNVVMHQINVLGSVLSSTLGLWRGTSVIAPSVQAPAPTHLLKLYDMEGSPYCRAVREALTALHLDAEIYPCPKGGTRFRPEVVALGGKAQFPYLIDPNTDTRMYESEAIVAYLFHTYAGRDVPAYYRGALLKQIGNSLGTVVRGLHGMRGRPARKPEQLLHLWSFESSPYSRLVRERLTELELAYVLHNVGKERWQEMGPAARRIQGGPFEPVPGGKREAHFRRTGHMQVPYLEDPNTGTRLLESTRILDYLDSTYAA
;
A
#
# COMPACT_ATOMS: atom_id res chain seq x y z
N MET A 1 -11.95 18.74 15.18
CA MET A 1 -10.93 19.09 14.16
C MET A 1 -9.70 18.28 14.46
N PRO A 2 -9.12 17.55 13.51
CA PRO A 2 -7.87 16.88 13.75
C PRO A 2 -6.83 17.92 14.19
N ASN A 3 -6.04 17.55 15.18
CA ASN A 3 -4.96 18.42 15.62
C ASN A 3 -3.91 18.48 14.49
N VAL A 4 -3.90 19.57 13.72
CA VAL A 4 -3.02 19.77 12.56
C VAL A 4 -1.55 19.48 12.93
N VAL A 5 -1.15 19.87 14.14
CA VAL A 5 0.22 19.63 14.64
C VAL A 5 0.48 18.13 14.77
N MET A 6 -0.46 17.37 15.37
CA MET A 6 -0.31 15.91 15.51
C MET A 6 -0.29 15.20 14.15
N HIS A 7 -1.10 15.66 13.20
CA HIS A 7 -1.05 15.13 11.83
C HIS A 7 0.32 15.33 11.18
N GLN A 8 0.90 16.55 11.30
CA GLN A 8 2.23 16.83 10.74
C GLN A 8 3.34 16.00 11.43
N ILE A 9 3.27 15.79 12.73
CA ILE A 9 4.19 14.89 13.46
C ILE A 9 4.10 13.47 12.90
N ASN A 10 2.88 12.97 12.67
CA ASN A 10 2.65 11.66 12.06
C ASN A 10 3.20 11.57 10.64
N VAL A 11 3.04 12.62 9.83
CA VAL A 11 3.63 12.69 8.47
C VAL A 11 5.16 12.66 8.55
N LEU A 12 5.79 13.42 9.45
CA LEU A 12 7.24 13.41 9.64
C LEU A 12 7.75 12.03 10.05
N GLY A 13 7.08 11.35 10.99
CA GLY A 13 7.40 9.97 11.36
C GLY A 13 7.27 9.01 10.17
N SER A 14 6.28 9.23 9.29
CA SER A 14 6.11 8.45 8.07
C SER A 14 7.20 8.73 7.03
N VAL A 15 7.64 9.98 6.88
CA VAL A 15 8.80 10.35 6.04
C VAL A 15 10.05 9.63 6.53
N LEU A 16 10.33 9.68 7.84
CA LEU A 16 11.47 8.99 8.44
C LEU A 16 11.41 7.48 8.20
N SER A 17 10.23 6.87 8.39
CA SER A 17 10.03 5.44 8.08
C SER A 17 10.32 5.11 6.60
N SER A 18 9.92 5.97 5.67
CA SER A 18 10.20 5.79 4.24
C SER A 18 11.70 5.96 3.92
N THR A 19 12.37 6.89 4.61
CA THR A 19 13.82 7.11 4.50
C THR A 19 14.61 5.91 5.00
N LEU A 20 14.25 5.35 6.16
CA LEU A 20 14.85 4.13 6.70
C LEU A 20 14.63 2.93 5.76
N GLY A 21 13.51 2.89 5.05
CA GLY A 21 13.23 1.92 3.99
C GLY A 21 13.87 2.26 2.63
N LEU A 22 14.75 3.28 2.56
CA LEU A 22 15.41 3.74 1.33
C LEU A 22 14.42 4.11 0.22
N TRP A 23 13.22 4.59 0.56
CA TRP A 23 12.17 4.97 -0.38
C TRP A 23 11.76 3.86 -1.36
N ARG A 24 12.01 2.57 -1.03
CA ARG A 24 11.51 1.44 -1.83
C ARG A 24 9.98 1.50 -1.91
N GLY A 25 9.44 1.11 -3.07
CA GLY A 25 8.01 1.25 -3.33
C GLY A 25 7.58 2.70 -3.62
N THR A 26 8.49 3.54 -4.15
CA THR A 26 8.16 4.87 -4.69
C THR A 26 7.86 4.81 -6.17
N SER A 27 8.69 4.09 -6.94
CA SER A 27 8.67 4.08 -8.40
C SER A 27 8.36 2.70 -8.95
N VAL A 28 7.78 2.71 -10.13
CA VAL A 28 7.55 1.55 -10.97
C VAL A 28 8.81 1.25 -11.77
N ILE A 29 9.15 -0.03 -11.96
CA ILE A 29 10.21 -0.39 -12.90
C ILE A 29 9.72 -0.16 -14.34
N ALA A 30 10.60 0.37 -15.20
CA ALA A 30 10.22 0.81 -16.54
C ALA A 30 9.42 -0.21 -17.37
N PRO A 31 9.78 -1.51 -17.42
CA PRO A 31 9.00 -2.50 -18.16
C PRO A 31 7.57 -2.70 -17.62
N SER A 32 7.33 -2.42 -16.34
CA SER A 32 6.01 -2.63 -15.71
C SER A 32 5.05 -1.46 -15.89
N VAL A 33 5.50 -0.30 -16.38
CA VAL A 33 4.63 0.88 -16.55
C VAL A 33 3.49 0.60 -17.54
N GLN A 34 3.79 -0.13 -18.61
CA GLN A 34 2.83 -0.50 -19.66
C GLN A 34 2.57 -2.00 -19.73
N ALA A 35 2.97 -2.76 -18.71
CA ALA A 35 2.68 -4.19 -18.64
C ALA A 35 1.15 -4.41 -18.53
N PRO A 36 0.60 -5.44 -19.18
CA PRO A 36 -0.81 -5.75 -19.03
C PRO A 36 -1.15 -6.09 -17.59
N ALA A 37 -2.27 -5.58 -17.11
CA ALA A 37 -2.76 -5.94 -15.79
C ALA A 37 -3.16 -7.43 -15.73
N PRO A 38 -2.97 -8.10 -14.59
CA PRO A 38 -3.51 -9.44 -14.37
C PRO A 38 -5.04 -9.46 -14.58
N THR A 39 -5.59 -10.58 -15.05
CA THR A 39 -7.03 -10.74 -15.26
C THR A 39 -7.82 -10.63 -13.97
N HIS A 40 -7.27 -11.20 -12.90
CA HIS A 40 -7.83 -11.16 -11.55
C HIS A 40 -6.87 -10.43 -10.61
N LEU A 41 -7.42 -9.65 -9.68
CA LEU A 41 -6.62 -9.00 -8.66
C LEU A 41 -5.97 -10.04 -7.74
N LEU A 42 -4.73 -9.79 -7.38
CA LEU A 42 -4.03 -10.52 -6.33
C LEU A 42 -4.71 -10.26 -4.98
N LYS A 43 -4.70 -11.23 -4.08
CA LYS A 43 -5.20 -11.06 -2.71
C LYS A 43 -4.02 -11.11 -1.75
N LEU A 44 -3.85 -10.06 -0.98
CA LEU A 44 -2.77 -9.97 0.01
C LEU A 44 -3.37 -9.81 1.41
N TYR A 45 -3.18 -10.82 2.25
CA TYR A 45 -3.47 -10.74 3.67
C TYR A 45 -2.23 -10.20 4.38
N ASP A 46 -2.35 -9.02 4.96
CA ASP A 46 -1.19 -8.31 5.47
C ASP A 46 -1.46 -7.50 6.74
N MET A 47 -0.41 -6.86 7.22
CA MET A 47 -0.46 -5.93 8.33
C MET A 47 0.47 -4.77 8.02
N GLU A 48 -0.07 -3.53 7.93
CA GLU A 48 0.69 -2.36 7.48
C GLU A 48 2.00 -2.15 8.26
N GLY A 49 1.97 -2.32 9.58
CA GLY A 49 3.15 -2.15 10.42
C GLY A 49 4.17 -3.29 10.35
N SER A 50 3.91 -4.37 9.60
CA SER A 50 4.85 -5.49 9.47
C SER A 50 5.94 -5.19 8.43
N PRO A 51 7.23 -5.31 8.80
CA PRO A 51 8.35 -5.13 7.86
C PRO A 51 8.36 -6.17 6.73
N TYR A 52 7.85 -7.37 6.98
CA TYR A 52 7.73 -8.45 5.99
C TYR A 52 6.62 -8.16 4.97
N CYS A 53 5.46 -7.70 5.44
CA CYS A 53 4.36 -7.30 4.57
C CYS A 53 4.72 -6.09 3.71
N ARG A 54 5.42 -5.12 4.29
CA ARG A 54 5.95 -3.96 3.57
C ARG A 54 6.80 -4.37 2.37
N ALA A 55 7.65 -5.38 2.50
CA ALA A 55 8.49 -5.87 1.41
C ALA A 55 7.67 -6.33 0.20
N VAL A 56 6.51 -6.97 0.44
CA VAL A 56 5.61 -7.39 -0.62
C VAL A 56 4.91 -6.19 -1.27
N ARG A 57 4.42 -5.22 -0.47
CA ARG A 57 3.81 -4.00 -1.02
C ARG A 57 4.80 -3.14 -1.81
N GLU A 58 6.09 -3.10 -1.39
CA GLU A 58 7.17 -2.49 -2.18
C GLU A 58 7.29 -3.14 -3.57
N ALA A 59 7.21 -4.49 -3.65
CA ALA A 59 7.24 -5.22 -4.91
C ALA A 59 5.98 -4.97 -5.75
N LEU A 60 4.77 -4.97 -5.14
CA LEU A 60 3.54 -4.64 -5.83
C LEU A 60 3.61 -3.24 -6.48
N THR A 61 4.13 -2.25 -5.75
CA THR A 61 4.32 -0.90 -6.31
C THR A 61 5.34 -0.90 -7.44
N ALA A 62 6.49 -1.58 -7.26
CA ALA A 62 7.54 -1.64 -8.29
C ALA A 62 7.06 -2.31 -9.59
N LEU A 63 6.17 -3.30 -9.47
CA LEU A 63 5.59 -4.04 -10.58
C LEU A 63 4.28 -3.44 -11.10
N HIS A 64 3.83 -2.31 -10.51
CA HIS A 64 2.58 -1.64 -10.89
C HIS A 64 1.33 -2.53 -10.76
N LEU A 65 1.35 -3.48 -9.83
CA LEU A 65 0.27 -4.42 -9.60
C LEU A 65 -0.74 -3.88 -8.59
N ASP A 66 -2.01 -3.94 -8.94
CA ASP A 66 -3.11 -3.71 -8.02
C ASP A 66 -3.43 -5.00 -7.25
N ALA A 67 -3.97 -4.86 -6.05
CA ALA A 67 -4.31 -6.00 -5.22
C ALA A 67 -5.47 -5.69 -4.27
N GLU A 68 -6.24 -6.71 -3.94
CA GLU A 68 -7.13 -6.69 -2.78
C GLU A 68 -6.31 -6.87 -1.51
N ILE A 69 -6.38 -5.93 -0.59
CA ILE A 69 -5.68 -5.98 0.69
C ILE A 69 -6.67 -6.34 1.79
N TYR A 70 -6.35 -7.42 2.50
CA TYR A 70 -7.12 -7.93 3.64
C TYR A 70 -6.32 -7.72 4.93
N PRO A 71 -6.61 -6.67 5.70
CA PRO A 71 -5.83 -6.31 6.87
C PRO A 71 -5.94 -7.34 8.00
N CYS A 72 -4.79 -7.78 8.52
CA CYS A 72 -4.68 -8.79 9.57
C CYS A 72 -3.91 -8.28 10.79
N PRO A 73 -4.34 -7.19 11.47
CA PRO A 73 -3.66 -6.66 12.64
C PRO A 73 -3.64 -7.66 13.80
N LYS A 74 -2.75 -7.47 14.77
CA LYS A 74 -2.76 -8.25 16.03
C LYS A 74 -4.07 -8.01 16.76
N GLY A 75 -4.71 -9.09 17.19
CA GLY A 75 -6.04 -9.05 17.81
C GLY A 75 -7.20 -8.90 16.82
N GLY A 76 -6.91 -8.83 15.52
CA GLY A 76 -7.93 -8.81 14.48
C GLY A 76 -8.72 -10.11 14.40
N THR A 77 -10.01 -10.00 14.12
CA THR A 77 -10.96 -11.11 14.15
C THR A 77 -11.62 -11.40 12.80
N ARG A 78 -11.44 -10.52 11.79
CA ARG A 78 -12.09 -10.65 10.49
C ARG A 78 -11.35 -11.59 9.55
N PHE A 79 -10.10 -11.24 9.23
CA PHE A 79 -9.35 -11.92 8.15
C PHE A 79 -8.30 -12.90 8.66
N ARG A 80 -7.87 -12.81 9.93
CA ARG A 80 -6.91 -13.77 10.50
C ARG A 80 -7.46 -15.20 10.56
N PRO A 81 -8.72 -15.46 10.99
CA PRO A 81 -9.31 -16.80 10.94
C PRO A 81 -9.43 -17.33 9.50
N GLU A 82 -9.72 -16.47 8.53
CA GLU A 82 -9.79 -16.84 7.12
C GLU A 82 -8.44 -17.35 6.61
N VAL A 83 -7.33 -16.67 6.94
CA VAL A 83 -5.98 -17.13 6.56
C VAL A 83 -5.65 -18.48 7.18
N VAL A 84 -6.04 -18.71 8.44
CA VAL A 84 -5.86 -20.03 9.07
C VAL A 84 -6.65 -21.12 8.35
N ALA A 85 -7.88 -20.83 7.94
CA ALA A 85 -8.70 -21.78 7.19
C ALA A 85 -8.15 -22.07 5.79
N LEU A 86 -7.59 -21.06 5.10
CA LEU A 86 -7.07 -21.16 3.73
C LEU A 86 -5.65 -21.75 3.67
N GLY A 87 -4.79 -21.41 4.62
CA GLY A 87 -3.36 -21.70 4.58
C GLY A 87 -2.81 -22.45 5.79
N GLY A 88 -3.65 -22.78 6.78
CA GLY A 88 -3.30 -23.61 7.95
C GLY A 88 -2.60 -22.87 9.08
N LYS A 89 -2.17 -21.61 8.92
CA LYS A 89 -1.46 -20.86 9.96
C LYS A 89 -1.70 -19.34 9.88
N ALA A 90 -1.69 -18.66 11.03
CA ALA A 90 -1.81 -17.20 11.12
C ALA A 90 -0.46 -16.49 10.91
N GLN A 91 0.11 -16.61 9.73
CA GLN A 91 1.38 -15.98 9.33
C GLN A 91 1.15 -14.96 8.23
N PHE A 92 1.86 -13.83 8.25
CA PHE A 92 1.70 -12.73 7.29
C PHE A 92 3.07 -12.23 6.83
N PRO A 93 3.21 -11.83 5.54
CA PRO A 93 2.18 -11.79 4.51
C PRO A 93 1.72 -13.18 4.02
N TYR A 94 0.48 -13.27 3.53
CA TYR A 94 -0.04 -14.42 2.81
C TYR A 94 -0.62 -13.94 1.49
N LEU A 95 -0.13 -14.48 0.38
CA LEU A 95 -0.55 -14.13 -0.98
C LEU A 95 -1.41 -15.23 -1.56
N ILE A 96 -2.49 -14.83 -2.24
CA ILE A 96 -3.26 -15.68 -3.15
C ILE A 96 -3.24 -15.00 -4.52
N ASP A 97 -2.81 -15.74 -5.54
CA ASP A 97 -2.87 -15.32 -6.93
C ASP A 97 -3.85 -16.20 -7.71
N PRO A 98 -5.05 -15.68 -8.01
CA PRO A 98 -6.04 -16.43 -8.78
C PRO A 98 -5.63 -16.69 -10.24
N ASN A 99 -4.68 -15.93 -10.79
CA ASN A 99 -4.25 -16.07 -12.19
C ASN A 99 -3.42 -17.33 -12.43
N THR A 100 -2.81 -17.87 -11.38
CA THR A 100 -1.94 -19.05 -11.43
C THR A 100 -2.32 -20.13 -10.42
N ASP A 101 -3.41 -19.94 -9.68
CA ASP A 101 -3.85 -20.75 -8.54
C ASP A 101 -2.75 -20.93 -7.47
N THR A 102 -1.93 -19.90 -7.28
CA THR A 102 -0.82 -19.92 -6.33
C THR A 102 -1.26 -19.35 -4.97
N ARG A 103 -0.88 -20.04 -3.90
CA ARG A 103 -1.06 -19.60 -2.51
C ARG A 103 0.25 -19.76 -1.77
N MET A 104 0.72 -18.71 -1.12
CA MET A 104 2.05 -18.78 -0.52
C MET A 104 2.26 -17.81 0.65
N TYR A 105 3.13 -18.22 1.54
CA TYR A 105 3.71 -17.44 2.62
C TYR A 105 5.13 -17.01 2.27
N GLU A 106 5.82 -16.38 3.19
CA GLU A 106 7.21 -15.94 3.16
C GLU A 106 7.44 -14.77 2.19
N SER A 107 7.70 -13.61 2.78
CA SER A 107 7.80 -12.36 2.03
C SER A 107 8.86 -12.39 0.90
N GLU A 108 9.98 -13.09 1.11
CA GLU A 108 11.02 -13.21 0.08
C GLU A 108 10.58 -14.10 -1.08
N ALA A 109 9.94 -15.22 -0.76
CA ALA A 109 9.38 -16.11 -1.77
C ALA A 109 8.27 -15.40 -2.57
N ILE A 110 7.39 -14.65 -1.88
CA ILE A 110 6.35 -13.85 -2.54
C ILE A 110 6.98 -12.80 -3.46
N VAL A 111 7.98 -12.05 -3.00
CA VAL A 111 8.66 -11.05 -3.84
C VAL A 111 9.31 -11.70 -5.05
N ALA A 112 10.01 -12.82 -4.89
CA ALA A 112 10.62 -13.56 -6.00
C ALA A 112 9.57 -14.03 -7.01
N TYR A 113 8.48 -14.62 -6.52
CA TYR A 113 7.34 -15.04 -7.33
C TYR A 113 6.75 -13.89 -8.16
N LEU A 114 6.48 -12.75 -7.53
CA LEU A 114 5.89 -11.59 -8.21
C LEU A 114 6.81 -11.07 -9.35
N PHE A 115 8.11 -10.93 -9.09
CA PHE A 115 9.05 -10.48 -10.13
C PHE A 115 9.18 -11.49 -11.26
N HIS A 116 9.23 -12.78 -10.96
CA HIS A 116 9.33 -13.84 -11.97
C HIS A 116 8.04 -13.89 -12.81
N THR A 117 6.88 -13.92 -12.18
CA THR A 117 5.60 -14.11 -12.86
C THR A 117 5.17 -12.88 -13.66
N TYR A 118 5.32 -11.67 -13.10
CA TYR A 118 4.78 -10.44 -13.69
C TYR A 118 5.80 -9.54 -14.38
N ALA A 119 7.09 -9.82 -14.22
CA ALA A 119 8.14 -9.10 -14.93
C ALA A 119 9.11 -10.01 -15.70
N GLY A 120 8.94 -11.32 -15.65
CA GLY A 120 9.79 -12.29 -16.35
C GLY A 120 11.29 -12.21 -15.99
N ARG A 121 11.59 -11.78 -14.76
CA ARG A 121 12.98 -11.51 -14.34
C ARG A 121 13.21 -11.82 -12.87
N ASP A 122 14.47 -11.94 -12.52
CA ASP A 122 14.90 -12.02 -11.13
C ASP A 122 14.65 -10.73 -10.37
N VAL A 123 14.54 -10.86 -9.03
CA VAL A 123 14.43 -9.72 -8.13
C VAL A 123 15.64 -8.79 -8.30
N PRO A 124 15.47 -7.51 -8.63
CA PRO A 124 16.58 -6.56 -8.73
C PRO A 124 17.34 -6.44 -7.41
N ALA A 125 18.64 -6.15 -7.46
CA ALA A 125 19.51 -6.04 -6.28
C ALA A 125 18.94 -5.07 -5.21
N TYR A 126 18.30 -3.98 -5.64
CA TYR A 126 17.66 -3.00 -4.77
C TYR A 126 16.54 -3.60 -3.90
N TYR A 127 15.88 -4.66 -4.38
CA TYR A 127 14.82 -5.39 -3.67
C TYR A 127 15.32 -6.68 -3.01
N ARG A 128 16.59 -7.05 -3.20
CA ARG A 128 17.25 -8.17 -2.53
C ARG A 128 17.80 -7.75 -1.15
N GLY A 129 18.23 -8.70 -0.35
CA GLY A 129 18.91 -8.45 0.92
C GLY A 129 17.97 -8.40 2.11
N ALA A 130 17.52 -9.58 2.55
CA ALA A 130 16.58 -9.75 3.65
C ALA A 130 16.97 -8.99 4.91
N LEU A 131 18.20 -9.13 5.39
CA LEU A 131 18.59 -8.64 6.72
C LEU A 131 18.60 -7.11 6.80
N LEU A 132 19.31 -6.42 5.92
CA LEU A 132 19.39 -4.95 5.93
C LEU A 132 18.04 -4.29 5.66
N LYS A 133 17.26 -4.89 4.74
CA LYS A 133 15.92 -4.45 4.43
C LYS A 133 14.97 -4.62 5.62
N GLN A 134 15.03 -5.75 6.31
CA GLN A 134 14.23 -6.00 7.50
C GLN A 134 14.59 -5.07 8.66
N ILE A 135 15.88 -4.81 8.89
CA ILE A 135 16.32 -3.85 9.91
C ILE A 135 15.74 -2.45 9.61
N GLY A 136 15.90 -1.93 8.39
CA GLY A 136 15.37 -0.62 8.01
C GLY A 136 13.85 -0.54 8.13
N ASN A 137 13.13 -1.56 7.68
CA ASN A 137 11.68 -1.63 7.76
C ASN A 137 11.20 -1.80 9.22
N SER A 138 11.91 -2.56 10.06
CA SER A 138 11.59 -2.72 11.49
C SER A 138 11.81 -1.42 12.26
N LEU A 139 12.91 -0.71 12.01
CA LEU A 139 13.15 0.62 12.59
C LEU A 139 12.05 1.60 12.14
N GLY A 140 11.64 1.55 10.87
CA GLY A 140 10.53 2.33 10.36
C GLY A 140 9.22 2.06 11.10
N THR A 141 8.93 0.81 11.46
CA THR A 141 7.75 0.42 12.25
C THR A 141 7.82 0.97 13.68
N VAL A 142 9.00 0.89 14.32
CA VAL A 142 9.20 1.45 15.67
C VAL A 142 9.01 2.97 15.67
N VAL A 143 9.61 3.67 14.71
CA VAL A 143 9.46 5.13 14.55
C VAL A 143 7.98 5.53 14.35
N ARG A 144 7.19 4.66 13.75
CA ARG A 144 5.73 4.85 13.62
C ARG A 144 4.95 4.53 14.90
N GLY A 145 5.59 4.21 16.02
CA GLY A 145 4.89 3.86 17.27
C GLY A 145 4.00 2.62 17.12
N LEU A 146 4.36 1.69 16.26
CA LEU A 146 3.61 0.47 15.96
C LEU A 146 2.18 0.71 15.40
N HIS A 147 1.92 1.87 14.77
CA HIS A 147 0.67 2.12 14.05
C HIS A 147 0.45 1.06 12.96
N GLY A 148 -0.82 0.67 12.72
CA GLY A 148 -1.17 -0.39 11.79
C GLY A 148 -0.78 -1.81 12.25
N MET A 149 -0.49 -2.00 13.56
CA MET A 149 -0.13 -3.31 14.12
C MET A 149 -1.27 -3.97 14.90
N ARG A 150 -2.15 -3.19 15.52
CA ARG A 150 -3.23 -3.68 16.40
C ARG A 150 -4.59 -3.33 15.84
N GLY A 151 -5.51 -4.32 15.89
CA GLY A 151 -6.90 -4.12 15.54
C GLY A 151 -7.67 -3.32 16.59
N ARG A 152 -8.67 -2.58 16.13
CA ARG A 152 -9.66 -1.87 16.94
C ARG A 152 -11.06 -2.27 16.48
N PRO A 153 -12.07 -2.24 17.37
CA PRO A 153 -13.45 -2.47 17.00
C PRO A 153 -13.89 -1.54 15.84
N ALA A 154 -14.55 -2.10 14.85
CA ALA A 154 -15.00 -1.34 13.70
C ALA A 154 -16.19 -2.02 13.01
N ARG A 155 -17.02 -1.24 12.33
CA ARG A 155 -18.08 -1.75 11.46
C ARG A 155 -17.49 -2.35 10.18
N LYS A 156 -18.05 -3.46 9.71
CA LYS A 156 -17.61 -4.07 8.46
C LYS A 156 -18.35 -3.40 7.28
N PRO A 157 -17.64 -2.90 6.26
CA PRO A 157 -18.27 -2.47 5.01
C PRO A 157 -18.78 -3.67 4.22
N GLU A 158 -19.81 -3.46 3.38
CA GLU A 158 -20.36 -4.49 2.50
C GLU A 158 -19.47 -4.72 1.26
N GLN A 159 -18.90 -3.63 0.74
CA GLN A 159 -18.03 -3.63 -0.43
C GLN A 159 -16.62 -3.17 -0.03
N LEU A 160 -15.60 -3.65 -0.77
CA LEU A 160 -14.23 -3.19 -0.59
C LEU A 160 -14.13 -1.69 -0.86
N LEU A 161 -13.36 -0.98 -0.03
CA LEU A 161 -12.98 0.39 -0.32
C LEU A 161 -11.94 0.41 -1.46
N HIS A 162 -11.73 1.54 -2.10
CA HIS A 162 -10.70 1.71 -3.11
C HIS A 162 -9.70 2.78 -2.67
N LEU A 163 -8.41 2.45 -2.68
CA LEU A 163 -7.34 3.36 -2.26
C LEU A 163 -6.29 3.49 -3.36
N TRP A 164 -6.10 4.69 -3.90
CA TRP A 164 -4.97 5.03 -4.76
C TRP A 164 -3.77 5.48 -3.90
N SER A 165 -2.68 4.75 -4.04
CA SER A 165 -1.50 4.92 -3.17
C SER A 165 -0.24 4.36 -3.85
N PHE A 166 0.92 4.58 -3.22
CA PHE A 166 2.14 3.82 -3.42
C PHE A 166 2.84 3.61 -2.08
N GLU A 167 3.66 2.57 -1.95
CA GLU A 167 4.10 2.09 -0.62
C GLU A 167 4.84 3.14 0.20
N SER A 168 5.78 3.88 -0.38
CA SER A 168 6.59 4.84 0.36
C SER A 168 5.93 6.22 0.57
N SER A 169 4.68 6.43 0.07
CA SER A 169 3.97 7.69 0.26
C SER A 169 3.70 7.97 1.74
N PRO A 170 4.26 9.05 2.32
CA PRO A 170 4.09 9.33 3.75
C PRO A 170 2.64 9.57 4.16
N TYR A 171 1.87 10.27 3.34
CA TYR A 171 0.46 10.58 3.59
C TYR A 171 -0.44 9.34 3.41
N SER A 172 -0.17 8.53 2.39
CA SER A 172 -0.93 7.31 2.14
C SER A 172 -0.72 6.25 3.23
N ARG A 173 0.49 6.19 3.81
CA ARG A 173 0.79 5.27 4.91
C ARG A 173 -0.14 5.49 6.09
N LEU A 174 -0.44 6.73 6.48
CA LEU A 174 -1.35 7.03 7.58
C LEU A 174 -2.75 6.45 7.34
N VAL A 175 -3.21 6.51 6.09
CA VAL A 175 -4.50 5.93 5.70
C VAL A 175 -4.45 4.40 5.74
N ARG A 176 -3.39 3.77 5.21
CA ARG A 176 -3.23 2.31 5.25
C ARG A 176 -3.11 1.78 6.69
N GLU A 177 -2.40 2.50 7.57
CA GLU A 177 -2.34 2.20 9.00
C GLU A 177 -3.75 2.17 9.61
N ARG A 178 -4.58 3.18 9.30
CA ARG A 178 -5.95 3.27 9.80
C ARG A 178 -6.85 2.17 9.22
N LEU A 179 -6.76 1.90 7.92
CA LEU A 179 -7.49 0.78 7.29
C LEU A 179 -7.12 -0.55 7.94
N THR A 180 -5.84 -0.73 8.27
CA THR A 180 -5.37 -1.93 8.97
C THR A 180 -5.92 -2.00 10.41
N GLU A 181 -5.86 -0.91 11.17
CA GLU A 181 -6.37 -0.86 12.54
C GLU A 181 -7.87 -1.16 12.62
N LEU A 182 -8.64 -0.73 11.64
CA LEU A 182 -10.09 -0.95 11.56
C LEU A 182 -10.48 -2.23 10.81
N GLU A 183 -9.51 -3.05 10.39
CA GLU A 183 -9.74 -4.26 9.57
C GLU A 183 -10.66 -3.98 8.36
N LEU A 184 -10.43 -2.88 7.65
CA LEU A 184 -11.18 -2.50 6.46
C LEU A 184 -10.44 -2.99 5.22
N ALA A 185 -11.02 -3.98 4.54
CA ALA A 185 -10.46 -4.49 3.29
C ALA A 185 -10.65 -3.49 2.16
N TYR A 186 -9.68 -3.41 1.26
CA TYR A 186 -9.69 -2.44 0.17
C TYR A 186 -8.94 -2.94 -1.07
N VAL A 187 -9.32 -2.40 -2.23
CA VAL A 187 -8.54 -2.53 -3.45
C VAL A 187 -7.45 -1.46 -3.43
N LEU A 188 -6.20 -1.89 -3.43
CA LEU A 188 -5.04 -1.03 -3.59
C LEU A 188 -4.79 -0.79 -5.08
N HIS A 189 -5.01 0.43 -5.53
CA HIS A 189 -4.60 0.90 -6.85
C HIS A 189 -3.19 1.51 -6.74
N ASN A 190 -2.19 0.76 -7.21
CA ASN A 190 -0.81 1.23 -7.16
C ASN A 190 -0.57 2.30 -8.24
N VAL A 191 -0.24 3.52 -7.79
CA VAL A 191 0.11 4.67 -8.63
C VAL A 191 1.53 5.16 -8.32
N GLY A 192 2.47 4.21 -8.26
CA GLY A 192 3.89 4.50 -8.13
C GLY A 192 4.38 5.46 -9.22
N LYS A 193 5.49 6.14 -8.99
CA LYS A 193 6.05 7.09 -9.95
C LYS A 193 6.56 6.33 -11.18
N GLU A 194 6.07 6.70 -12.35
CA GLU A 194 6.29 5.99 -13.61
C GLU A 194 7.56 6.43 -14.32
N ARG A 195 8.07 7.62 -13.98
CA ARG A 195 9.32 8.16 -14.54
C ARG A 195 10.09 8.96 -13.50
N TRP A 196 11.39 9.13 -13.72
CA TRP A 196 12.26 9.77 -12.76
C TRP A 196 11.93 11.26 -12.54
N GLN A 197 11.42 11.96 -13.56
CA GLN A 197 11.00 13.35 -13.51
C GLN A 197 9.91 13.60 -12.45
N GLU A 198 9.15 12.58 -12.09
CA GLU A 198 8.11 12.63 -11.07
C GLU A 198 8.66 12.48 -9.64
N MET A 199 9.94 12.15 -9.49
CA MET A 199 10.57 11.98 -8.19
C MET A 199 10.59 13.28 -7.39
N GLY A 200 10.78 13.19 -6.08
CA GLY A 200 10.73 14.31 -5.15
C GLY A 200 9.40 14.38 -4.38
N PRO A 201 9.30 15.30 -3.41
CA PRO A 201 8.06 15.50 -2.64
C PRO A 201 6.93 16.03 -3.52
N ALA A 202 5.67 15.82 -3.08
CA ALA A 202 4.49 16.21 -3.85
C ALA A 202 4.48 17.70 -4.25
N ALA A 203 5.03 18.56 -3.37
CA ALA A 203 5.09 20.01 -3.62
C ALA A 203 6.24 20.44 -4.55
N ARG A 204 7.26 19.60 -4.74
CA ARG A 204 8.45 19.94 -5.55
C ARG A 204 8.93 18.69 -6.29
N ARG A 205 8.31 18.40 -7.43
CA ARG A 205 8.83 17.39 -8.34
C ARG A 205 10.14 17.84 -8.96
N ILE A 206 10.99 16.90 -9.37
CA ILE A 206 12.25 17.23 -10.08
C ILE A 206 11.94 18.00 -11.36
N GLN A 207 10.92 17.59 -12.10
CA GLN A 207 10.39 18.38 -13.20
C GLN A 207 9.43 19.45 -12.66
N GLY A 208 9.76 20.72 -12.78
CA GLY A 208 8.86 21.84 -12.51
C GLY A 208 7.72 21.90 -13.55
N GLY A 209 6.73 22.75 -13.29
CA GLY A 209 5.60 22.96 -14.19
C GLY A 209 4.41 22.03 -13.97
N PRO A 210 3.42 22.00 -14.90
CA PRO A 210 2.24 21.16 -14.79
C PRO A 210 2.60 19.66 -14.79
N PHE A 211 1.70 18.84 -14.25
CA PHE A 211 1.87 17.39 -14.28
C PHE A 211 1.61 16.88 -15.69
N GLU A 212 2.60 16.21 -16.26
CA GLU A 212 2.49 15.51 -17.54
C GLU A 212 2.61 14.01 -17.30
N PRO A 213 1.52 13.24 -17.39
CA PRO A 213 1.54 11.81 -17.15
C PRO A 213 2.23 11.04 -18.29
N VAL A 214 2.65 9.81 -18.00
CA VAL A 214 3.03 8.85 -19.03
C VAL A 214 1.74 8.40 -19.75
N PRO A 215 1.64 8.54 -21.09
CA PRO A 215 0.46 8.10 -21.81
C PRO A 215 0.16 6.61 -21.58
N GLY A 216 -1.10 6.29 -21.26
CA GLY A 216 -1.53 4.93 -20.94
C GLY A 216 -1.14 4.44 -19.54
N GLY A 217 -0.43 5.23 -18.74
CA GLY A 217 -0.05 4.89 -17.37
C GLY A 217 -1.21 5.02 -16.38
N LYS A 218 -1.10 4.33 -15.24
CA LYS A 218 -2.12 4.41 -14.18
C LYS A 218 -2.19 5.81 -13.55
N ARG A 219 -1.07 6.55 -13.53
CA ARG A 219 -1.03 7.93 -13.06
C ARG A 219 -1.81 8.87 -13.97
N GLU A 220 -1.81 8.62 -15.29
CA GLU A 220 -2.68 9.34 -16.23
C GLU A 220 -4.16 9.06 -15.94
N ALA A 221 -4.52 7.79 -15.76
CA ALA A 221 -5.89 7.40 -15.43
C ALA A 221 -6.35 8.02 -14.10
N HIS A 222 -5.48 8.03 -13.08
CA HIS A 222 -5.76 8.68 -11.80
C HIS A 222 -5.94 10.20 -11.95
N PHE A 223 -5.07 10.86 -12.71
CA PHE A 223 -5.17 12.30 -12.97
C PHE A 223 -6.47 12.65 -13.71
N ARG A 224 -6.85 11.86 -14.71
CA ARG A 224 -8.15 12.03 -15.42
C ARG A 224 -9.35 11.86 -14.48
N ARG A 225 -9.27 10.92 -13.53
CA ARG A 225 -10.34 10.64 -12.54
C ARG A 225 -10.54 11.78 -11.54
N THR A 226 -9.46 12.38 -11.07
CA THR A 226 -9.49 13.31 -9.92
C THR A 226 -9.19 14.76 -10.26
N GLY A 227 -8.64 15.03 -11.45
CA GLY A 227 -8.08 16.34 -11.82
C GLY A 227 -6.74 16.65 -11.16
N HIS A 228 -6.25 15.78 -10.28
CA HIS A 228 -5.03 16.00 -9.49
C HIS A 228 -4.14 14.75 -9.46
N MET A 229 -2.82 14.93 -9.45
CA MET A 229 -1.90 13.82 -9.19
C MET A 229 -1.49 13.81 -7.71
N GLN A 230 -2.48 13.60 -6.87
CA GLN A 230 -2.33 13.57 -5.42
C GLN A 230 -2.75 12.21 -4.86
N VAL A 231 -2.00 11.70 -3.90
CA VAL A 231 -2.33 10.51 -3.11
C VAL A 231 -2.09 10.82 -1.62
N PRO A 232 -2.86 10.19 -0.72
CA PRO A 232 -3.91 9.20 -0.96
C PRO A 232 -5.18 9.77 -1.58
N TYR A 233 -5.89 8.94 -2.33
CA TYR A 233 -7.25 9.16 -2.76
C TYR A 233 -8.08 7.93 -2.40
N LEU A 234 -9.23 8.14 -1.76
CA LEU A 234 -10.15 7.09 -1.31
C LEU A 234 -11.48 7.21 -2.03
N GLU A 235 -12.00 6.09 -2.51
CA GLU A 235 -13.41 5.94 -2.86
C GLU A 235 -14.04 4.87 -1.97
N ASP A 236 -15.20 5.18 -1.44
CA ASP A 236 -16.01 4.24 -0.67
C ASP A 236 -17.35 3.99 -1.39
N PRO A 237 -17.51 2.83 -2.04
CA PRO A 237 -18.74 2.50 -2.74
C PRO A 237 -19.94 2.29 -1.80
N ASN A 238 -19.70 2.02 -0.51
CA ASN A 238 -20.78 1.80 0.48
C ASN A 238 -21.55 3.08 0.77
N THR A 239 -20.92 4.25 0.59
CA THR A 239 -21.51 5.56 0.88
C THR A 239 -21.50 6.51 -0.32
N GLY A 240 -20.82 6.13 -1.41
CA GLY A 240 -20.58 7.00 -2.56
C GLY A 240 -19.53 8.09 -2.31
N THR A 241 -18.82 8.02 -1.18
CA THR A 241 -17.84 9.03 -0.76
C THR A 241 -16.55 8.95 -1.56
N ARG A 242 -16.00 10.12 -1.94
CA ARG A 242 -14.72 10.26 -2.66
C ARG A 242 -13.91 11.37 -1.99
N LEU A 243 -12.70 11.06 -1.54
CA LEU A 243 -11.87 11.97 -0.76
C LEU A 243 -10.42 12.00 -1.21
N LEU A 244 -9.90 13.19 -1.36
CA LEU A 244 -8.47 13.50 -1.32
C LEU A 244 -8.10 13.97 0.09
N GLU A 245 -6.83 14.12 0.39
CA GLU A 245 -6.26 14.56 1.68
C GLU A 245 -6.36 13.52 2.80
N SER A 246 -5.19 13.09 3.28
CA SER A 246 -5.09 12.06 4.31
C SER A 246 -5.83 12.40 5.60
N THR A 247 -5.87 13.67 6.02
CA THR A 247 -6.63 14.12 7.20
C THR A 247 -8.11 13.85 7.04
N ARG A 248 -8.69 14.29 5.92
CA ARG A 248 -10.11 14.09 5.64
C ARG A 248 -10.49 12.62 5.53
N ILE A 249 -9.61 11.82 4.94
CA ILE A 249 -9.81 10.37 4.83
C ILE A 249 -9.78 9.72 6.21
N LEU A 250 -8.83 10.09 7.07
CA LEU A 250 -8.75 9.56 8.44
C LEU A 250 -9.99 9.90 9.26
N ASP A 251 -10.44 11.15 9.23
CA ASP A 251 -11.66 11.59 9.92
C ASP A 251 -12.89 10.83 9.41
N TYR A 252 -12.99 10.64 8.10
CA TYR A 252 -14.06 9.88 7.47
C TYR A 252 -14.06 8.41 7.92
N LEU A 253 -12.90 7.74 7.87
CA LEU A 253 -12.78 6.34 8.28
C LEU A 253 -13.16 6.16 9.76
N ASP A 254 -12.72 7.07 10.63
CA ASP A 254 -13.07 7.03 12.05
C ASP A 254 -14.57 7.29 12.29
N SER A 255 -15.14 8.32 11.68
CA SER A 255 -16.54 8.66 11.90
C SER A 255 -17.51 7.64 11.30
N THR A 256 -17.09 6.95 10.21
CA THR A 256 -17.96 6.01 9.49
C THR A 256 -17.82 4.59 10.03
N TYR A 257 -16.60 4.16 10.36
CA TYR A 257 -16.32 2.74 10.60
C TYR A 257 -15.83 2.43 12.02
N ALA A 258 -15.24 3.35 12.77
CA ALA A 258 -14.87 3.05 14.16
C ALA A 258 -16.12 2.83 15.02
N ALA A 259 -16.07 1.81 15.91
CA ALA A 259 -17.16 1.46 16.83
C ALA A 259 -16.88 1.98 18.24
#